data_ea1b61ba9c0d1dd12bef944af9742fd1
#
_entry.id   ea1b61ba9c0d1dd12bef944af9742fd1
#
_cell.length_a   1.000
_cell.length_b   1.000
_cell.length_c   1.000
_cell.angle_alpha   90.00
_cell.angle_beta   90.00
_cell.angle_gamma   90.00
#
_symmetry.space_group_name_H-M   'P 1'
#
loop_
_entity.id
_entity.type
_entity.pdbx_description
1 polymer ?
#
loop_
_entity_poly.entity_id
_entity_poly.type
_entity_poly.pdbx_seq_one_letter_code
_entity_poly.pdbx_strand_id
1 'polypeptide(L)'
;MKAFKGIGSQLVLSFAVAVCVAIILVSLGSIRITKTSINANTEVTSEQTLDNVQEGFTTYLKTLSQPVDLLTRKNEIKHLEDQGELDDNVKAIKDSLVASVRVTNGAQLAFFTTKTGLRVDGWAEINPETGKASNKGGLTRGVNDTSKSWYQAAIGSKARNTIYSQFSDPYVDSSSGKTIFTVSQEIK
;
A
#
# COMPACT_ATOMS: atom_id res chain seq x y z
N MET A 1 -11.53 55.43 -52.53
CA MET A 1 -10.70 55.34 -51.29
C MET A 1 -9.47 56.27 -51.49
N LYS A 2 -9.45 57.51 -50.89
CA LYS A 2 -8.31 58.40 -50.96
C LYS A 2 -7.27 57.94 -49.97
N ALA A 3 -6.15 57.41 -50.48
CA ALA A 3 -5.00 56.99 -49.74
C ALA A 3 -4.46 58.09 -48.80
N PHE A 4 -4.12 57.71 -47.60
CA PHE A 4 -3.42 58.50 -46.60
C PHE A 4 -2.20 59.24 -47.23
N LYS A 5 -2.33 60.52 -47.54
CA LYS A 5 -1.29 61.33 -48.22
C LYS A 5 -0.73 62.41 -47.29
N GLY A 6 -0.57 62.21 -46.05
CA GLY A 6 0.06 63.11 -45.11
C GLY A 6 1.21 62.46 -44.38
N ILE A 7 2.32 63.15 -44.19
CA ILE A 7 3.50 62.67 -43.42
C ILE A 7 3.08 62.16 -42.03
N GLY A 8 2.09 62.81 -41.42
CA GLY A 8 1.56 62.36 -40.10
C GLY A 8 0.88 60.98 -40.13
N SER A 9 0.14 60.69 -41.22
CA SER A 9 -0.53 59.34 -41.31
C SER A 9 0.45 58.21 -41.61
N GLN A 10 1.52 58.47 -42.31
CA GLN A 10 2.61 57.50 -42.54
C GLN A 10 3.39 57.23 -41.26
N LEU A 11 3.65 58.25 -40.43
CA LEU A 11 4.27 58.11 -39.12
C LEU A 11 3.41 57.29 -38.15
N VAL A 12 2.12 57.58 -38.09
CA VAL A 12 1.18 56.78 -37.22
C VAL A 12 1.08 55.34 -37.70
N LEU A 13 1.02 55.11 -39.00
CA LEU A 13 0.96 53.71 -39.52
C LEU A 13 2.26 52.95 -39.26
N SER A 14 3.41 53.53 -39.44
CA SER A 14 4.71 52.91 -39.19
C SER A 14 4.88 52.56 -37.67
N PHE A 15 4.45 53.47 -36.80
CA PHE A 15 4.48 53.27 -35.37
C PHE A 15 3.51 52.13 -34.95
N ALA A 16 2.30 52.12 -35.49
CA ALA A 16 1.33 51.05 -35.22
C ALA A 16 1.86 49.68 -35.66
N VAL A 17 2.48 49.62 -36.85
CA VAL A 17 3.09 48.35 -37.31
C VAL A 17 4.23 47.91 -36.39
N ALA A 18 5.12 48.86 -36.00
CA ALA A 18 6.21 48.54 -35.08
C ALA A 18 5.72 47.99 -33.72
N VAL A 19 4.67 48.60 -33.15
CA VAL A 19 4.03 48.15 -31.92
C VAL A 19 3.41 46.75 -32.08
N CYS A 20 2.69 46.51 -33.18
CA CYS A 20 2.12 45.20 -33.48
C CYS A 20 3.20 44.10 -33.57
N VAL A 21 4.30 44.39 -34.28
CA VAL A 21 5.43 43.45 -34.39
C VAL A 21 6.06 43.17 -33.01
N ALA A 22 6.28 44.22 -32.21
CA ALA A 22 6.81 44.05 -30.86
C ALA A 22 5.91 43.17 -29.99
N ILE A 23 4.59 43.38 -30.01
CA ILE A 23 3.63 42.58 -29.27
C ILE A 23 3.67 41.09 -29.71
N ILE A 24 3.73 40.86 -31.03
CA ILE A 24 3.82 39.49 -31.57
C ILE A 24 5.10 38.80 -31.09
N LEU A 25 6.24 39.48 -31.17
CA LEU A 25 7.52 38.91 -30.72
C LEU A 25 7.53 38.59 -29.23
N VAL A 26 7.04 39.50 -28.40
CA VAL A 26 6.91 39.26 -26.95
C VAL A 26 5.97 38.12 -26.65
N SER A 27 4.82 38.04 -27.34
CA SER A 27 3.85 36.96 -27.15
C SER A 27 4.43 35.60 -27.54
N LEU A 28 5.13 35.49 -28.66
CA LEU A 28 5.78 34.24 -29.08
C LEU A 28 6.90 33.82 -28.12
N GLY A 29 7.69 34.78 -27.64
CA GLY A 29 8.71 34.51 -26.61
C GLY A 29 8.09 34.01 -25.29
N SER A 30 7.05 34.69 -24.82
CA SER A 30 6.33 34.34 -23.61
C SER A 30 5.73 32.92 -23.67
N ILE A 31 5.09 32.57 -24.80
CA ILE A 31 4.51 31.24 -25.01
C ILE A 31 5.58 30.13 -24.93
N ARG A 32 6.75 30.36 -25.54
CA ARG A 32 7.86 29.38 -25.49
C ARG A 32 8.40 29.21 -24.09
N ILE A 33 8.66 30.27 -23.37
CA ILE A 33 9.16 30.24 -22.00
C ILE A 33 8.14 29.56 -21.09
N THR A 34 6.87 29.95 -21.19
CA THR A 34 5.79 29.34 -20.37
C THR A 34 5.65 27.83 -20.64
N LYS A 35 5.68 27.43 -21.92
CA LYS A 35 5.57 26.00 -22.27
C LYS A 35 6.75 25.18 -21.73
N THR A 36 7.96 25.70 -21.86
CA THR A 36 9.16 25.03 -21.32
C THR A 36 9.11 24.94 -19.78
N SER A 37 8.72 26.04 -19.14
CA SER A 37 8.62 26.11 -17.68
C SER A 37 7.52 25.19 -17.12
N ILE A 38 6.36 25.15 -17.79
CA ILE A 38 5.27 24.23 -17.38
C ILE A 38 5.70 22.77 -17.53
N ASN A 39 6.31 22.41 -18.66
CA ASN A 39 6.74 21.03 -18.88
C ASN A 39 7.79 20.60 -17.85
N ALA A 40 8.81 21.43 -17.59
CA ALA A 40 9.83 21.14 -16.60
C ALA A 40 9.26 21.02 -15.18
N ASN A 41 8.36 21.94 -14.80
CA ASN A 41 7.71 21.87 -13.48
C ASN A 41 6.78 20.67 -13.36
N THR A 42 6.07 20.29 -14.42
CA THR A 42 5.19 19.12 -14.42
C THR A 42 5.99 17.85 -14.29
N GLU A 43 7.11 17.72 -15.00
CA GLU A 43 8.00 16.56 -14.91
C GLU A 43 8.55 16.41 -13.48
N VAL A 44 9.15 17.45 -12.91
CA VAL A 44 9.69 17.44 -11.54
C VAL A 44 8.59 17.14 -10.51
N THR A 45 7.42 17.78 -10.64
CA THR A 45 6.31 17.55 -9.71
C THR A 45 5.77 16.12 -9.82
N SER A 46 5.71 15.58 -11.04
CA SER A 46 5.27 14.19 -11.25
C SER A 46 6.23 13.18 -10.64
N GLU A 47 7.54 13.37 -10.85
CA GLU A 47 8.57 12.53 -10.24
C GLU A 47 8.51 12.59 -8.71
N GLN A 48 8.46 13.78 -8.12
CA GLN A 48 8.34 13.95 -6.67
C GLN A 48 7.06 13.31 -6.11
N THR A 49 5.95 13.41 -6.86
CA THR A 49 4.69 12.80 -6.45
C THR A 49 4.79 11.28 -6.49
N LEU A 50 5.41 10.71 -7.52
CA LEU A 50 5.64 9.26 -7.62
C LEU A 50 6.54 8.76 -6.51
N ASP A 51 7.63 9.46 -6.21
CA ASP A 51 8.54 9.10 -5.12
C ASP A 51 7.83 9.12 -3.77
N ASN A 52 7.05 10.17 -3.49
CA ASN A 52 6.26 10.27 -2.25
C ASN A 52 5.22 9.16 -2.13
N VAL A 53 4.54 8.80 -3.23
CA VAL A 53 3.57 7.70 -3.26
C VAL A 53 4.28 6.36 -3.02
N GLN A 54 5.42 6.15 -3.67
CA GLN A 54 6.22 4.93 -3.49
C GLN A 54 6.73 4.79 -2.05
N GLU A 55 7.26 5.86 -1.46
CA GLU A 55 7.72 5.87 -0.08
C GLU A 55 6.56 5.63 0.90
N GLY A 56 5.42 6.32 0.70
CA GLY A 56 4.22 6.13 1.49
C GLY A 56 3.69 4.70 1.43
N PHE A 57 3.65 4.12 0.23
CA PHE A 57 3.23 2.74 0.03
C PHE A 57 4.21 1.74 0.68
N THR A 58 5.51 1.94 0.50
CA THR A 58 6.55 1.11 1.12
C THR A 58 6.46 1.16 2.65
N THR A 59 6.25 2.34 3.21
CA THR A 59 6.06 2.53 4.64
C THR A 59 4.80 1.83 5.13
N TYR A 60 3.70 1.93 4.39
CA TYR A 60 2.47 1.23 4.70
C TYR A 60 2.66 -0.30 4.71
N LEU A 61 3.28 -0.87 3.67
CA LEU A 61 3.58 -2.30 3.63
C LEU A 61 4.46 -2.75 4.80
N LYS A 62 5.46 -1.94 5.16
CA LYS A 62 6.30 -2.20 6.33
C LYS A 62 5.50 -2.22 7.63
N THR A 63 4.56 -1.31 7.79
CA THR A 63 3.66 -1.27 8.96
C THR A 63 2.80 -2.53 9.06
N LEU A 64 2.36 -3.09 7.93
CA LEU A 64 1.59 -4.34 7.89
C LEU A 64 2.47 -5.57 8.17
N SER A 65 3.74 -5.55 7.82
CA SER A 65 4.65 -6.69 8.04
C SER A 65 5.19 -6.78 9.47
N GLN A 66 5.31 -5.66 10.17
CA GLN A 66 5.83 -5.62 11.55
C GLN A 66 5.08 -6.55 12.53
N PRO A 67 3.74 -6.57 12.60
CA PRO A 67 3.02 -7.48 13.48
C PRO A 67 3.30 -8.94 13.17
N VAL A 68 3.45 -9.30 11.89
CA VAL A 68 3.79 -10.67 11.47
C VAL A 68 5.18 -11.04 11.97
N ASP A 69 6.18 -10.17 11.80
CA ASP A 69 7.55 -10.40 12.31
C ASP A 69 7.56 -10.56 13.84
N LEU A 70 6.79 -9.76 14.57
CA LEU A 70 6.68 -9.87 16.01
C LEU A 70 6.05 -11.19 16.44
N LEU A 71 5.04 -11.68 15.72
CA LEU A 71 4.39 -12.96 16.00
C LEU A 71 5.35 -14.13 15.79
N THR A 72 6.22 -14.10 14.77
CA THR A 72 7.17 -15.18 14.49
C THR A 72 8.21 -15.38 15.60
N ARG A 73 8.39 -14.38 16.48
CA ARG A 73 9.33 -14.44 17.61
C ARG A 73 8.71 -14.98 18.89
N LYS A 74 7.41 -15.25 18.90
CA LYS A 74 6.68 -15.76 20.07
C LYS A 74 7.00 -17.22 20.29
N ASN A 75 7.38 -17.57 21.52
CA ASN A 75 7.70 -18.96 21.88
C ASN A 75 6.48 -19.87 21.76
N GLU A 76 5.30 -19.38 22.10
CA GLU A 76 4.03 -20.13 22.02
C GLU A 76 3.74 -20.60 20.59
N ILE A 77 4.15 -19.81 19.60
CA ILE A 77 3.98 -20.15 18.18
C ILE A 77 4.98 -21.23 17.76
N LYS A 78 6.22 -21.15 18.24
CA LYS A 78 7.27 -22.13 17.91
C LYS A 78 7.00 -23.52 18.49
N HIS A 79 6.30 -23.58 19.61
CA HIS A 79 6.04 -24.82 20.36
C HIS A 79 4.57 -25.28 20.28
N LEU A 80 3.82 -24.82 19.25
CA LEU A 80 2.40 -25.19 19.11
C LEU A 80 2.17 -26.70 19.06
N GLU A 81 3.09 -27.45 18.48
CA GLU A 81 2.96 -28.90 18.28
C GLU A 81 3.51 -29.70 19.48
N ASP A 82 4.05 -29.06 20.49
CA ASP A 82 4.54 -29.73 21.69
C ASP A 82 3.36 -30.35 22.46
N GLN A 83 3.40 -31.68 22.60
CA GLN A 83 2.32 -32.44 23.23
C GLN A 83 2.29 -32.14 24.73
N GLY A 84 1.13 -31.77 25.25
CA GLY A 84 0.87 -31.53 26.67
C GLY A 84 0.50 -30.09 27.03
N GLU A 85 0.85 -29.10 26.21
CA GLU A 85 0.55 -27.66 26.43
C GLU A 85 -0.31 -27.08 25.32
N LEU A 86 -0.94 -27.92 24.49
CA LEU A 86 -1.61 -27.49 23.26
C LEU A 86 -2.71 -26.45 23.55
N ASP A 87 -3.53 -26.64 24.56
CA ASP A 87 -4.66 -25.74 24.85
C ASP A 87 -4.19 -24.37 25.37
N ASP A 88 -3.17 -24.36 26.24
CA ASP A 88 -2.59 -23.11 26.75
C ASP A 88 -1.85 -22.36 25.66
N ASN A 89 -1.08 -23.06 24.83
CA ASN A 89 -0.41 -22.47 23.67
C ASN A 89 -1.41 -21.91 22.65
N VAL A 90 -2.48 -22.64 22.35
CA VAL A 90 -3.55 -22.17 21.46
C VAL A 90 -4.18 -20.90 21.97
N LYS A 91 -4.47 -20.81 23.27
CA LYS A 91 -5.03 -19.60 23.87
C LYS A 91 -4.07 -18.42 23.77
N ALA A 92 -2.81 -18.63 24.12
CA ALA A 92 -1.78 -17.57 24.07
C ALA A 92 -1.53 -17.08 22.62
N ILE A 93 -1.50 -18.02 21.65
CA ILE A 93 -1.38 -17.69 20.23
C ILE A 93 -2.59 -16.89 19.77
N LYS A 94 -3.81 -17.36 20.05
CA LYS A 94 -5.04 -16.64 19.69
C LYS A 94 -5.05 -15.23 20.24
N ASP A 95 -4.71 -15.05 21.52
CA ASP A 95 -4.71 -13.72 22.14
C ASP A 95 -3.64 -12.80 21.50
N SER A 96 -2.48 -13.34 21.12
CA SER A 96 -1.45 -12.61 20.38
C SER A 96 -1.90 -12.23 18.97
N LEU A 97 -2.59 -13.13 18.26
CA LEU A 97 -3.16 -12.88 16.93
C LEU A 97 -4.23 -11.77 16.98
N VAL A 98 -5.15 -11.86 17.96
CA VAL A 98 -6.17 -10.81 18.15
C VAL A 98 -5.55 -9.47 18.50
N ALA A 99 -4.52 -9.44 19.36
CA ALA A 99 -3.80 -8.22 19.67
C ALA A 99 -3.18 -7.59 18.41
N SER A 100 -2.57 -8.41 17.54
CA SER A 100 -2.04 -7.96 16.24
C SER A 100 -3.10 -7.34 15.35
N VAL A 101 -4.26 -7.99 15.22
CA VAL A 101 -5.38 -7.45 14.41
C VAL A 101 -5.86 -6.10 14.95
N ARG A 102 -5.96 -5.96 16.28
CA ARG A 102 -6.44 -4.72 16.91
C ARG A 102 -5.53 -3.51 16.67
N VAL A 103 -4.21 -3.73 16.59
CA VAL A 103 -3.24 -2.64 16.41
C VAL A 103 -2.92 -2.37 14.94
N THR A 104 -3.34 -3.26 14.04
CA THR A 104 -3.05 -3.15 12.61
C THR A 104 -4.27 -2.60 11.87
N ASN A 105 -4.19 -1.37 11.41
CA ASN A 105 -5.30 -0.75 10.68
C ASN A 105 -5.60 -1.52 9.38
N GLY A 106 -6.86 -1.90 9.19
CA GLY A 106 -7.32 -2.66 8.02
C GLY A 106 -7.15 -4.18 8.14
N ALA A 107 -6.45 -4.70 9.15
CA ALA A 107 -6.37 -6.13 9.38
C ALA A 107 -7.74 -6.68 9.85
N GLN A 108 -8.19 -7.75 9.22
CA GLN A 108 -9.47 -8.39 9.54
C GLN A 108 -9.27 -9.66 10.36
N LEU A 109 -8.20 -10.39 10.07
CA LEU A 109 -7.90 -11.69 10.64
C LEU A 109 -6.39 -11.88 10.69
N ALA A 110 -5.87 -12.44 11.77
CA ALA A 110 -4.54 -13.00 11.83
C ALA A 110 -4.63 -14.51 12.09
N PHE A 111 -3.72 -15.27 11.52
CA PHE A 111 -3.71 -16.72 11.71
C PHE A 111 -2.29 -17.26 11.66
N PHE A 112 -2.13 -18.41 12.30
CA PHE A 112 -0.95 -19.25 12.24
C PHE A 112 -1.36 -20.63 11.74
N THR A 113 -0.58 -21.20 10.82
CA THR A 113 -0.87 -22.52 10.26
C THR A 113 0.40 -23.37 10.19
N THR A 114 0.27 -24.67 10.43
CA THR A 114 1.35 -25.64 10.35
C THR A 114 1.25 -26.50 9.09
N LYS A 115 2.35 -27.20 8.76
CA LYS A 115 2.36 -28.20 7.66
C LYS A 115 1.44 -29.38 7.95
N THR A 116 1.18 -29.67 9.21
CA THR A 116 0.34 -30.77 9.68
C THR A 116 -1.16 -30.46 9.63
N GLY A 117 -1.53 -29.24 9.22
CA GLY A 117 -2.91 -28.81 9.07
C GLY A 117 -3.56 -28.32 10.37
N LEU A 118 -2.76 -27.91 11.35
CA LEU A 118 -3.24 -27.14 12.48
C LEU A 118 -3.28 -25.66 12.09
N ARG A 119 -4.38 -24.97 12.39
CA ARG A 119 -4.53 -23.54 12.18
C ARG A 119 -5.15 -22.89 13.40
N VAL A 120 -4.51 -21.84 13.90
CA VAL A 120 -5.06 -20.97 14.95
C VAL A 120 -5.41 -19.64 14.33
N ASP A 121 -6.66 -19.26 14.47
CA ASP A 121 -7.18 -17.97 13.99
C ASP A 121 -7.42 -17.02 15.15
N GLY A 122 -7.27 -15.72 14.91
CA GLY A 122 -7.60 -14.67 15.85
C GLY A 122 -8.12 -13.42 15.17
N TRP A 123 -9.30 -12.93 15.59
CA TRP A 123 -9.86 -11.66 15.13
C TRP A 123 -10.64 -10.98 16.25
N ALA A 124 -10.88 -9.68 16.07
CA ALA A 124 -11.73 -8.89 16.95
C ALA A 124 -13.10 -8.68 16.29
N GLU A 125 -14.16 -9.00 16.98
CA GLU A 125 -15.53 -8.70 16.57
C GLU A 125 -16.06 -7.56 17.42
N ILE A 126 -16.57 -6.51 16.79
CA ILE A 126 -17.18 -5.38 17.49
C ILE A 126 -18.70 -5.60 17.46
N ASN A 127 -19.30 -5.68 18.65
CA ASN A 127 -20.76 -5.73 18.78
C ASN A 127 -21.32 -4.36 18.34
N PRO A 128 -22.15 -4.32 17.30
CA PRO A 128 -22.65 -3.06 16.73
C PRO A 128 -23.56 -2.29 17.70
N GLU A 129 -24.22 -2.97 18.64
CA GLU A 129 -25.15 -2.35 19.58
C GLU A 129 -24.43 -1.73 20.79
N THR A 130 -23.37 -2.41 21.28
CA THR A 130 -22.68 -2.00 22.51
C THR A 130 -21.33 -1.36 22.26
N GLY A 131 -20.79 -1.43 21.05
CA GLY A 131 -19.44 -0.99 20.72
C GLY A 131 -18.33 -1.84 21.37
N LYS A 132 -18.67 -2.89 22.12
CA LYS A 132 -17.68 -3.72 22.81
C LYS A 132 -17.01 -4.68 21.83
N ALA A 133 -15.68 -4.73 21.90
CA ALA A 133 -14.90 -5.69 21.15
C ALA A 133 -14.81 -7.01 21.91
N SER A 134 -15.05 -8.13 21.22
CA SER A 134 -14.84 -9.48 21.71
C SER A 134 -13.72 -10.17 20.93
N ASN A 135 -12.91 -10.97 21.63
CA ASN A 135 -11.86 -11.79 21.02
C ASN A 135 -12.48 -13.07 20.46
N LYS A 136 -12.29 -13.32 19.20
CA LYS A 136 -12.77 -14.51 18.49
C LYS A 136 -11.59 -15.29 17.92
N GLY A 137 -11.86 -16.50 17.49
CA GLY A 137 -10.87 -17.42 16.92
C GLY A 137 -10.67 -18.66 17.76
N GLY A 138 -9.76 -19.50 17.34
CA GLY A 138 -9.44 -20.76 17.97
C GLY A 138 -8.66 -21.69 17.08
N LEU A 139 -8.51 -22.95 17.50
CA LEU A 139 -7.82 -23.99 16.76
C LEU A 139 -8.77 -24.71 15.80
N THR A 140 -8.36 -24.82 14.56
CA THR A 140 -8.98 -25.68 13.53
C THR A 140 -7.97 -26.73 13.10
N ARG A 141 -8.43 -27.97 12.94
CA ARG A 141 -7.61 -29.11 12.50
C ARG A 141 -8.00 -29.56 11.10
N GLY A 142 -7.05 -30.16 10.37
CA GLY A 142 -7.30 -30.69 9.04
C GLY A 142 -7.42 -29.61 7.96
N VAL A 143 -6.88 -28.42 8.21
CA VAL A 143 -6.88 -27.32 7.22
C VAL A 143 -5.79 -27.58 6.18
N ASN A 144 -6.14 -27.49 4.90
CA ASN A 144 -5.18 -27.61 3.81
C ASN A 144 -4.79 -26.22 3.29
N ASP A 145 -3.93 -25.53 4.03
CA ASP A 145 -3.41 -24.23 3.62
C ASP A 145 -2.16 -24.34 2.74
N THR A 146 -1.54 -25.52 2.67
CA THR A 146 -0.27 -25.72 1.95
C THR A 146 -0.36 -25.46 0.45
N SER A 147 -1.53 -25.57 -0.14
CA SER A 147 -1.79 -25.28 -1.56
C SER A 147 -2.08 -23.79 -1.85
N LYS A 148 -2.24 -22.97 -0.82
CA LYS A 148 -2.57 -21.54 -0.99
C LYS A 148 -1.37 -20.75 -1.46
N SER A 149 -1.60 -19.77 -2.35
CA SER A 149 -0.55 -18.93 -2.93
C SER A 149 0.28 -18.20 -1.86
N TRP A 150 -0.37 -17.64 -0.85
CA TRP A 150 0.31 -16.96 0.25
C TRP A 150 1.19 -17.92 1.07
N TYR A 151 0.78 -19.20 1.26
CA TYR A 151 1.59 -20.20 1.96
C TYR A 151 2.83 -20.55 1.13
N GLN A 152 2.65 -20.82 -0.15
CA GLN A 152 3.74 -21.13 -1.06
C GLN A 152 4.72 -19.95 -1.19
N ALA A 153 4.24 -18.73 -1.19
CA ALA A 153 5.08 -17.53 -1.18
C ALA A 153 5.93 -17.45 0.10
N ALA A 154 5.34 -17.73 1.27
CA ALA A 154 6.06 -17.71 2.54
C ALA A 154 7.19 -18.74 2.58
N ILE A 155 6.92 -20.02 2.25
CA ILE A 155 7.91 -21.09 2.30
C ILE A 155 8.90 -21.07 1.12
N GLY A 156 8.49 -20.51 -0.02
CA GLY A 156 9.31 -20.38 -1.22
C GLY A 156 10.29 -19.21 -1.16
N SER A 157 10.11 -18.29 -0.23
CA SER A 157 11.00 -17.15 -0.04
C SER A 157 12.34 -17.65 0.52
N LYS A 158 13.22 -18.12 -0.34
CA LYS A 158 14.63 -18.37 -0.05
C LYS A 158 15.39 -17.05 0.11
N ALA A 159 14.80 -16.06 0.74
CA ALA A 159 15.48 -14.81 1.04
C ALA A 159 16.65 -15.12 1.96
N ARG A 160 17.80 -15.18 1.37
CA ARG A 160 19.09 -15.43 2.03
C ARG A 160 19.27 -14.36 3.12
N ASN A 161 19.17 -14.78 4.37
CA ASN A 161 19.49 -13.99 5.56
C ASN A 161 18.60 -12.81 5.95
N THR A 162 17.48 -12.57 5.28
CA THR A 162 16.51 -11.56 5.70
C THR A 162 15.14 -12.18 5.77
N ILE A 163 14.53 -12.14 6.95
CA ILE A 163 13.16 -12.61 7.17
C ILE A 163 12.26 -11.49 6.65
N TYR A 164 11.74 -11.67 5.43
CA TYR A 164 10.78 -10.73 4.87
C TYR A 164 9.40 -11.37 4.79
N SER A 165 8.42 -10.66 5.30
CA SER A 165 7.03 -11.01 5.05
C SER A 165 6.73 -10.93 3.55
N GLN A 166 5.98 -11.90 3.05
CA GLN A 166 5.52 -11.96 1.68
C GLN A 166 4.09 -11.46 1.60
N PHE A 167 3.80 -10.71 0.54
CA PHE A 167 2.47 -10.21 0.23
C PHE A 167 1.89 -11.04 -0.91
N SER A 168 0.67 -11.56 -0.72
CA SER A 168 -0.03 -12.21 -1.83
C SER A 168 -0.59 -11.18 -2.80
N ASP A 169 -0.86 -11.59 -4.03
CA ASP A 169 -1.76 -10.83 -4.89
C ASP A 169 -3.14 -10.69 -4.23
N PRO A 170 -3.89 -9.61 -4.53
CA PRO A 170 -5.26 -9.48 -4.08
C PRO A 170 -6.13 -10.63 -4.58
N TYR A 171 -6.95 -11.21 -3.71
CA TYR A 171 -7.90 -12.27 -4.04
C TYR A 171 -9.21 -12.07 -3.30
N VAL A 172 -10.28 -12.73 -3.79
CA VAL A 172 -11.58 -12.70 -3.12
C VAL A 172 -11.60 -13.77 -2.04
N ASP A 173 -11.76 -13.35 -0.79
CA ASP A 173 -11.93 -14.27 0.34
C ASP A 173 -13.28 -14.98 0.27
N SER A 174 -13.25 -16.30 0.29
CA SER A 174 -14.44 -17.15 0.16
C SER A 174 -15.41 -17.03 1.33
N SER A 175 -14.94 -16.59 2.49
CA SER A 175 -15.78 -16.46 3.70
C SER A 175 -16.49 -15.13 3.79
N SER A 176 -15.84 -14.06 3.41
CA SER A 176 -16.36 -12.68 3.51
C SER A 176 -16.82 -12.08 2.17
N GLY A 177 -16.43 -12.68 1.04
CA GLY A 177 -16.67 -12.13 -0.31
C GLY A 177 -15.91 -10.84 -0.61
N LYS A 178 -15.01 -10.41 0.26
CA LYS A 178 -14.22 -9.19 0.10
C LYS A 178 -12.91 -9.46 -0.62
N THR A 179 -12.45 -8.48 -1.39
CA THR A 179 -11.08 -8.51 -1.93
C THR A 179 -10.10 -8.19 -0.81
N ILE A 180 -9.20 -9.12 -0.55
CA ILE A 180 -8.16 -9.03 0.48
C ILE A 180 -6.80 -9.43 -0.10
N PHE A 181 -5.75 -9.14 0.63
CA PHE A 181 -4.43 -9.75 0.43
C PHE A 181 -3.91 -10.30 1.76
N THR A 182 -3.00 -11.23 1.69
CA THR A 182 -2.41 -11.86 2.88
C THR A 182 -0.95 -11.49 3.01
N VAL A 183 -0.56 -11.09 4.21
CA VAL A 183 0.85 -10.92 4.60
C VAL A 183 1.27 -12.17 5.35
N SER A 184 2.28 -12.88 4.85
CA SER A 184 2.69 -14.17 5.39
C SER A 184 4.20 -14.26 5.58
N GLN A 185 4.63 -15.05 6.54
CA GLN A 185 6.04 -15.30 6.85
C GLN A 185 6.23 -16.71 7.38
N GLU A 186 7.28 -17.40 6.90
CA GLU A 186 7.68 -18.69 7.43
C GLU A 186 8.32 -18.52 8.82
N ILE A 187 7.98 -19.41 9.75
CA ILE A 187 8.59 -19.52 11.07
C ILE A 187 9.52 -20.72 11.04
N LYS A 188 10.76 -20.52 11.45
CA LYS A 188 11.84 -21.53 11.53
C LYS A 188 12.17 -21.83 12.97
#